data_76eb1db73c3dc318ee1f5e86934ca75f
#
_entry.id   76eb1db73c3dc318ee1f5e86934ca75f
#
_cell.length_a   1.000
_cell.length_b   1.000
_cell.length_c   1.000
_cell.angle_alpha   90.00
_cell.angle_beta   90.00
_cell.angle_gamma   90.00
#
_symmetry.space_group_name_H-M   'P 1'
#
loop_
_entity.id
_entity.type
_entity.pdbx_description
1 polymer ?
#
loop_
_entity_poly.entity_id
_entity_poly.type
_entity_poly.pdbx_seq_one_letter_code
_entity_poly.pdbx_strand_id
1 'polypeptide(L)'
;ESLAGIDRPMLFINLGEGDGIMSGTNAQSLAVDIPEANYALVPGANHFSFLSICNANGAELLKQYEDDPVCDEVSDIPREKLHQQIFFNIAVFLRRTLLER
;
A
#
# COMPACT_ATOMS: atom_id res chain seq x y z
N GLU A 1 15.61 9.74 -12.83
CA GLU A 1 16.08 9.62 -14.22
C GLU A 1 16.23 8.17 -14.66
N SER A 2 16.69 7.27 -13.76
CA SER A 2 16.73 5.84 -14.07
C SER A 2 15.35 5.26 -14.29
N LEU A 3 14.31 5.85 -13.71
CA LEU A 3 12.95 5.38 -13.83
C LEU A 3 12.31 5.76 -15.15
N ALA A 4 12.78 6.83 -15.79
CA ALA A 4 12.19 7.30 -17.04
C ALA A 4 12.33 6.30 -18.18
N GLY A 5 13.25 5.35 -18.07
CA GLY A 5 13.45 4.32 -19.09
C GLY A 5 12.54 3.10 -18.94
N ILE A 6 11.70 3.07 -17.93
CA ILE A 6 10.80 1.94 -17.71
C ILE A 6 9.61 2.06 -18.68
N ASP A 7 9.39 1.04 -19.49
CA ASP A 7 8.35 1.04 -20.50
C ASP A 7 7.29 -0.05 -20.26
N ARG A 8 7.11 -0.42 -18.99
CA ARG A 8 6.12 -1.42 -18.60
C ARG A 8 5.03 -0.77 -17.77
N PRO A 9 3.80 -1.27 -17.85
CA PRO A 9 2.74 -0.81 -16.97
C PRO A 9 3.11 -1.07 -15.51
N MET A 10 2.93 -0.07 -14.68
CA MET A 10 3.23 -0.16 -13.25
C MET A 10 2.11 0.45 -12.43
N LEU A 11 1.85 -0.13 -11.28
CA LEU A 11 0.91 0.42 -10.32
C LEU A 11 1.64 0.74 -9.03
N PHE A 12 1.54 1.99 -8.60
CA PHE A 12 2.05 2.43 -7.32
C PHE A 12 0.88 2.66 -6.37
N ILE A 13 0.93 2.02 -5.22
CA ILE A 13 -0.09 2.20 -4.20
C ILE A 13 0.54 2.82 -2.97
N ASN A 14 -0.01 3.97 -2.56
CA ASN A 14 0.40 4.64 -1.32
C ASN A 14 -0.57 4.23 -0.22
N LEU A 15 -0.05 3.76 0.88
CA LEU A 15 -0.85 3.40 2.03
C LEU A 15 -0.90 4.58 2.99
N GLY A 16 -1.94 5.38 2.86
CA GLY A 16 -2.11 6.57 3.68
C GLY A 16 -1.32 7.77 3.17
N GLU A 17 -1.35 8.83 3.94
CA GLU A 17 -0.76 10.11 3.57
C GLU A 17 0.72 10.23 3.95
N GLY A 18 1.28 9.12 4.43
CA GLY A 18 2.67 9.12 4.87
C GLY A 18 2.77 9.13 6.38
N ASP A 19 3.47 8.14 6.88
CA ASP A 19 3.69 8.00 8.32
C ASP A 19 5.11 8.42 8.71
N GLY A 20 5.84 9.03 7.79
CA GLY A 20 7.19 9.47 8.01
C GLY A 20 8.26 8.42 7.76
N ILE A 21 7.88 7.15 7.70
CA ILE A 21 8.85 6.08 7.52
C ILE A 21 9.48 6.13 6.13
N MET A 22 8.68 6.41 5.13
CA MET A 22 9.12 6.41 3.73
C MET A 22 9.04 7.79 3.09
N SER A 23 9.31 8.82 3.86
CA SER A 23 9.12 10.20 3.41
C SER A 23 9.93 10.56 2.16
N GLY A 24 11.05 9.88 1.95
CA GLY A 24 11.88 10.15 0.76
C GLY A 24 11.49 9.36 -0.47
N THR A 25 10.54 8.45 -0.38
CA THR A 25 10.17 7.56 -1.49
C THR A 25 8.67 7.56 -1.71
N ASN A 26 8.11 8.74 -1.88
CA ASN A 26 6.68 8.88 -2.11
C ASN A 26 6.30 8.24 -3.45
N ALA A 27 5.33 7.34 -3.42
CA ALA A 27 4.90 6.60 -4.61
C ALA A 27 4.37 7.53 -5.70
N GLN A 28 3.69 8.61 -5.33
CA GLN A 28 3.18 9.56 -6.30
C GLN A 28 4.31 10.23 -7.07
N SER A 29 5.38 10.61 -6.39
CA SER A 29 6.53 11.22 -7.03
C SER A 29 7.24 10.26 -7.98
N LEU A 30 7.32 8.99 -7.60
CA LEU A 30 7.93 7.97 -8.46
C LEU A 30 7.08 7.73 -9.71
N ALA A 31 5.76 7.71 -9.56
CA ALA A 31 4.86 7.45 -10.69
C ALA A 31 4.93 8.54 -11.76
N VAL A 32 5.21 9.77 -11.37
CA VAL A 32 5.27 10.88 -12.33
C VAL A 32 6.34 10.67 -13.40
N ASP A 33 7.44 10.04 -13.03
CA ASP A 33 8.57 9.88 -13.95
C ASP A 33 8.46 8.66 -14.88
N ILE A 34 7.44 7.82 -14.68
CA ILE A 34 7.29 6.59 -15.45
C ILE A 34 6.09 6.73 -16.40
N PRO A 35 6.31 6.61 -17.73
CA PRO A 35 5.25 6.90 -18.71
C PRO A 35 3.98 6.09 -18.57
N GLU A 36 4.08 4.81 -18.20
CA GLU A 36 2.91 3.94 -18.07
C GLU A 36 2.57 3.62 -16.63
N ALA A 37 2.90 4.51 -15.71
CA ALA A 37 2.61 4.31 -14.29
C ALA A 37 1.24 4.81 -13.93
N ASN A 38 0.58 4.06 -13.06
CA ASN A 38 -0.68 4.44 -12.43
C ASN A 38 -0.44 4.61 -10.95
N TYR A 39 -1.18 5.51 -10.33
CA TYR A 39 -1.04 5.80 -8.92
C TYR A 39 -2.39 5.65 -8.23
N ALA A 40 -2.38 5.03 -7.05
CA ALA A 40 -3.57 4.89 -6.23
C ALA A 40 -3.21 5.19 -4.77
N LEU A 41 -4.11 5.88 -4.09
CA LEU A 41 -3.98 6.14 -2.66
C LEU A 41 -5.03 5.33 -1.92
N VAL A 42 -4.64 4.66 -0.84
CA VAL A 42 -5.58 3.99 0.06
C VAL A 42 -5.62 4.80 1.35
N PRO A 43 -6.63 5.68 1.50
CA PRO A 43 -6.70 6.54 2.69
C PRO A 43 -7.03 5.73 3.93
N GLY A 44 -6.55 6.19 5.08
CA GLY A 44 -6.78 5.51 6.35
C GLY A 44 -5.87 4.32 6.60
N ALA A 45 -4.92 4.07 5.70
CA ALA A 45 -3.95 2.99 5.85
C ALA A 45 -2.58 3.53 6.26
N ASN A 46 -1.69 2.65 6.68
CA ASN A 46 -0.31 3.00 6.92
C ASN A 46 0.61 1.91 6.36
N HIS A 47 1.89 2.06 6.63
CA HIS A 47 2.91 1.15 6.14
C HIS A 47 2.63 -0.33 6.43
N PHE A 48 1.96 -0.64 7.54
CA PHE A 48 1.69 -2.00 7.94
C PHE A 48 0.33 -2.53 7.47
N SER A 49 -0.50 -1.71 6.87
CA SER A 49 -1.89 -2.08 6.58
C SER A 49 -2.04 -3.20 5.55
N PHE A 50 -1.03 -3.43 4.72
CA PHE A 50 -1.08 -4.50 3.72
C PHE A 50 -0.80 -5.88 4.32
N LEU A 51 -0.26 -5.93 5.54
CA LEU A 51 0.05 -7.19 6.19
C LEU A 51 -1.23 -7.94 6.59
N SER A 52 -1.08 -9.23 6.81
CA SER A 52 -2.20 -10.08 7.21
C SER A 52 -2.85 -9.60 8.51
N ILE A 53 -4.11 -9.96 8.66
CA ILE A 53 -4.84 -9.65 9.88
C ILE A 53 -4.24 -10.48 11.01
N CYS A 54 -3.89 -9.81 12.11
CA CYS A 54 -3.31 -10.49 13.26
C CYS A 54 -4.39 -11.26 14.02
N ASN A 55 -4.01 -12.44 14.55
CA ASN A 55 -4.87 -13.10 15.51
C ASN A 55 -4.67 -12.47 16.90
N ALA A 56 -5.50 -12.86 17.86
CA ALA A 56 -5.46 -12.29 19.19
C ALA A 56 -4.11 -12.52 19.89
N ASN A 57 -3.50 -13.69 19.67
CA ASN A 57 -2.22 -14.00 20.28
C ASN A 57 -1.09 -13.15 19.70
N GLY A 58 -1.12 -12.90 18.40
CA GLY A 58 -0.11 -12.07 17.75
C GLY A 58 -0.10 -10.65 18.26
N ALA A 59 -1.29 -10.06 18.37
CA ALA A 59 -1.41 -8.69 18.88
C ALA A 59 -0.90 -8.59 20.33
N GLU A 60 -1.24 -9.59 21.14
CA GLU A 60 -0.82 -9.61 22.54
C GLU A 60 0.70 -9.75 22.66
N LEU A 61 1.30 -10.61 21.85
CA LEU A 61 2.74 -10.80 21.87
C LEU A 61 3.49 -9.53 21.49
N LEU A 62 3.00 -8.79 20.50
CA LEU A 62 3.64 -7.55 20.10
C LEU A 62 3.61 -6.52 21.22
N LYS A 63 2.50 -6.43 21.94
CA LYS A 63 2.42 -5.53 23.09
C LYS A 63 3.36 -5.97 24.21
N GLN A 64 3.42 -7.26 24.47
CA GLN A 64 4.24 -7.80 25.55
C GLN A 64 5.73 -7.54 25.33
N TYR A 65 6.17 -7.61 24.09
CA TYR A 65 7.58 -7.40 23.77
C TYR A 65 7.88 -5.99 23.23
N GLU A 66 6.91 -5.10 23.31
CA GLU A 66 7.06 -3.70 22.88
C GLU A 66 7.58 -3.58 21.45
N ASP A 67 7.10 -4.47 20.59
CA ASP A 67 7.46 -4.47 19.18
C ASP A 67 6.68 -3.41 18.42
N ASP A 68 7.02 -3.24 17.13
CA ASP A 68 6.32 -2.28 16.27
C ASP A 68 4.83 -2.58 16.24
N PRO A 69 3.96 -1.54 16.15
CA PRO A 69 2.50 -1.72 16.20
C PRO A 69 1.93 -2.21 14.87
N VAL A 70 2.43 -3.33 14.37
CA VAL A 70 2.02 -3.84 13.06
C VAL A 70 0.59 -4.37 13.05
N CYS A 71 0.02 -4.67 14.21
CA CYS A 71 -1.34 -5.19 14.33
C CYS A 71 -2.38 -4.12 14.66
N ASP A 72 -1.95 -2.89 14.95
CA ASP A 72 -2.87 -1.84 15.38
C ASP A 72 -3.70 -1.30 14.21
N GLU A 73 -4.95 -0.95 14.51
CA GLU A 73 -5.77 -0.20 13.57
C GLU A 73 -5.30 1.25 13.59
N VAL A 74 -5.13 1.83 12.41
CA VAL A 74 -4.57 3.18 12.31
C VAL A 74 -5.63 4.23 12.00
N SER A 75 -6.86 3.80 11.77
CA SER A 75 -7.99 4.70 11.47
C SER A 75 -9.28 3.99 11.82
N ASP A 76 -10.41 4.64 11.51
CA ASP A 76 -11.73 4.03 11.71
C ASP A 76 -12.00 2.92 10.71
N ILE A 77 -11.14 2.75 9.71
CA ILE A 77 -11.32 1.74 8.68
C ILE A 77 -10.61 0.46 9.12
N PRO A 78 -11.35 -0.66 9.30
CA PRO A 78 -10.72 -1.93 9.68
C PRO A 78 -9.76 -2.41 8.60
N ARG A 79 -8.74 -3.15 9.01
CA ARG A 79 -7.74 -3.67 8.07
C ARG A 79 -8.37 -4.50 6.95
N GLU A 80 -9.42 -5.24 7.24
CA GLU A 80 -10.12 -6.02 6.23
C GLU A 80 -10.65 -5.15 5.09
N LYS A 81 -11.18 -3.99 5.43
CA LYS A 81 -11.68 -3.03 4.43
C LYS A 81 -10.54 -2.43 3.63
N LEU A 82 -9.42 -2.15 4.30
CA LEU A 82 -8.24 -1.65 3.62
C LEU A 82 -7.70 -2.68 2.63
N HIS A 83 -7.70 -3.96 3.01
CA HIS A 83 -7.31 -5.04 2.10
C HIS A 83 -8.22 -5.09 0.89
N GLN A 84 -9.52 -4.91 1.07
CA GLN A 84 -10.45 -4.90 -0.04
C GLN A 84 -10.14 -3.77 -1.02
N GLN A 85 -9.79 -2.59 -0.52
CA GLN A 85 -9.42 -1.46 -1.35
C GLN A 85 -8.13 -1.72 -2.10
N ILE A 86 -7.12 -2.27 -1.42
CA ILE A 86 -5.85 -2.61 -2.04
C ILE A 86 -6.07 -3.64 -3.15
N PHE A 87 -6.79 -4.71 -2.85
CA PHE A 87 -7.05 -5.77 -3.81
C PHE A 87 -7.85 -5.26 -5.01
N PHE A 88 -8.82 -4.37 -4.78
CA PHE A 88 -9.58 -3.78 -5.87
C PHE A 88 -8.68 -3.01 -6.83
N ASN A 89 -7.78 -2.19 -6.29
CA ASN A 89 -6.84 -1.43 -7.12
C ASN A 89 -5.94 -2.35 -7.94
N ILE A 90 -5.44 -3.42 -7.31
CA ILE A 90 -4.59 -4.38 -7.99
C ILE A 90 -5.38 -5.11 -9.08
N ALA A 91 -6.60 -5.54 -8.77
CA ALA A 91 -7.43 -6.28 -9.72
C ALA A 91 -7.77 -5.42 -10.95
N VAL A 92 -8.14 -4.16 -10.73
CA VAL A 92 -8.44 -3.26 -11.83
C VAL A 92 -7.21 -3.04 -12.72
N PHE A 93 -6.06 -2.84 -12.10
CA PHE A 93 -4.82 -2.65 -12.83
C PHE A 93 -4.48 -3.88 -13.68
N LEU A 94 -4.53 -5.06 -13.08
CA LEU A 94 -4.23 -6.29 -13.81
C LEU A 94 -5.20 -6.54 -14.94
N ARG A 95 -6.48 -6.28 -14.71
CA ARG A 95 -7.49 -6.44 -15.75
C ARG A 95 -7.20 -5.55 -16.95
N ARG A 96 -6.94 -4.27 -16.71
CA ARG A 96 -6.63 -3.33 -17.79
C ARG A 96 -5.35 -3.71 -18.51
N THR A 97 -4.36 -4.15 -17.78
CA THR A 97 -3.04 -4.44 -18.33
C THR A 97 -3.01 -5.73 -19.12
N LEU A 98 -3.70 -6.77 -18.62
CA LEU A 98 -3.61 -8.10 -19.17
C LEU A 98 -4.76 -8.46 -20.11
N LEU A 99 -5.95 -7.93 -19.87
CA LEU A 99 -7.15 -8.34 -20.60
C LEU A 99 -7.69 -7.30 -21.58
N GLU A 100 -7.41 -6.03 -21.34
CA GLU A 100 -7.97 -4.93 -22.14
C GLU A 100 -6.91 -4.20 -22.97
N ARG A 101 -5.80 -4.87 -23.21
CA ARG A 101 -4.71 -4.29 -23.99
C ARG A 101 -5.06 -4.27 -25.49
#